data_b794983e0c22902e19ab2246b7c68d92
#
_entry.id   b794983e0c22902e19ab2246b7c68d92
#
_cell.length_a   1.000
_cell.length_b   1.000
_cell.length_c   1.000
_cell.angle_alpha   90.00
_cell.angle_beta   90.00
_cell.angle_gamma   90.00
#
_symmetry.space_group_name_H-M   'P 1'
#
loop_
_entity.id
_entity.type
_entity.pdbx_description
1 polymer ?
#
loop_
_entity_poly.entity_id
_entity_poly.type
_entity_poly.pdbx_seq_one_letter_code
_entity_poly.pdbx_strand_id
1 'polypeptide(L)'
;MKGVMKQTYSKKSSPAGFMLIEVLIALALFGLSAVFLVDGAFVSSKAIRVMKDTREMEQDLLWVRSQIFEEADYEKLEEGGDIQALGIGEVKWETEIEMTEVLDLYKVRLTLEYDGNDEMNIEPGTRISQMLLYRPTWGKHSDFATERNRLMEDKRDKIREMQRERKRQ
;
A
#
# COMPACT_ATOMS: atom_id res chain seq x y z
N MET A 1 -66.99 55.66 -41.50
CA MET A 1 -65.76 54.84 -41.26
C MET A 1 -66.06 53.82 -40.18
N LYS A 2 -66.20 52.50 -40.58
CA LYS A 2 -66.52 51.40 -39.64
C LYS A 2 -65.23 50.73 -39.19
N GLY A 3 -64.89 50.84 -37.86
CA GLY A 3 -63.78 50.14 -37.26
C GLY A 3 -64.10 48.68 -37.00
N VAL A 4 -63.37 47.77 -37.63
CA VAL A 4 -63.47 46.32 -37.40
C VAL A 4 -62.58 45.91 -36.23
N MET A 5 -63.23 45.59 -35.07
CA MET A 5 -62.48 44.93 -33.94
C MET A 5 -62.15 43.51 -34.29
N LYS A 6 -60.82 43.19 -34.39
CA LYS A 6 -60.36 41.84 -34.43
C LYS A 6 -60.37 41.24 -33.01
N GLN A 7 -61.22 40.29 -32.75
CA GLN A 7 -61.12 39.45 -31.54
C GLN A 7 -60.04 38.41 -31.73
N THR A 8 -59.00 38.47 -30.91
CA THR A 8 -57.97 37.46 -30.78
C THR A 8 -58.47 36.34 -29.86
N TYR A 9 -58.81 35.20 -30.42
CA TYR A 9 -59.15 34.02 -29.63
C TYR A 9 -57.82 33.47 -29.02
N SER A 10 -57.70 33.59 -27.71
CA SER A 10 -56.68 32.86 -26.95
C SER A 10 -57.03 31.39 -26.92
N LYS A 11 -56.20 30.58 -27.53
CA LYS A 11 -56.31 29.11 -27.53
C LYS A 11 -55.96 28.62 -26.11
N LYS A 12 -56.95 28.36 -25.26
CA LYS A 12 -56.76 27.65 -23.98
C LYS A 12 -56.23 26.25 -24.29
N SER A 13 -54.94 26.00 -23.98
CA SER A 13 -54.39 24.66 -23.95
C SER A 13 -55.09 23.87 -22.86
N SER A 14 -55.82 22.84 -23.23
CA SER A 14 -56.38 21.88 -22.28
C SER A 14 -55.22 21.23 -21.51
N PRO A 15 -55.29 21.10 -20.17
CA PRO A 15 -54.29 20.28 -19.46
C PRO A 15 -54.44 18.85 -19.98
N ALA A 16 -53.36 18.34 -20.62
CA ALA A 16 -53.28 16.95 -21.01
C ALA A 16 -53.34 16.11 -19.73
N GLY A 17 -54.42 15.37 -19.53
CA GLY A 17 -54.53 14.44 -18.41
C GLY A 17 -53.46 13.35 -18.55
N PHE A 18 -52.80 13.04 -17.46
CA PHE A 18 -51.85 11.91 -17.42
C PHE A 18 -52.56 10.62 -17.87
N MET A 19 -52.02 9.97 -18.90
CA MET A 19 -52.48 8.66 -19.31
C MET A 19 -52.03 7.60 -18.30
N LEU A 20 -52.86 6.65 -17.96
CA LEU A 20 -52.58 5.57 -17.01
C LEU A 20 -51.32 4.79 -17.41
N ILE A 21 -51.04 4.65 -18.69
CA ILE A 21 -49.86 4.03 -19.23
C ILE A 21 -48.56 4.81 -18.88
N GLU A 22 -48.63 6.13 -18.84
CA GLU A 22 -47.49 6.98 -18.53
C GLU A 22 -47.08 6.81 -17.05
N VAL A 23 -48.06 6.68 -16.16
CA VAL A 23 -47.82 6.41 -14.73
C VAL A 23 -47.22 5.02 -14.54
N LEU A 24 -47.69 4.01 -15.28
CA LEU A 24 -47.14 2.67 -15.23
C LEU A 24 -45.67 2.62 -15.73
N ILE A 25 -45.35 3.31 -16.82
CA ILE A 25 -43.98 3.42 -17.33
C ILE A 25 -43.10 4.18 -16.31
N ALA A 26 -43.58 5.26 -15.74
CA ALA A 26 -42.85 6.03 -14.73
C ALA A 26 -42.53 5.18 -13.48
N LEU A 27 -43.49 4.38 -13.01
CA LEU A 27 -43.28 3.45 -11.90
C LEU A 27 -42.31 2.33 -12.23
N ALA A 28 -42.38 1.78 -13.44
CA ALA A 28 -41.44 0.76 -13.89
C ALA A 28 -39.99 1.30 -13.96
N LEU A 29 -39.82 2.49 -14.53
CA LEU A 29 -38.50 3.16 -14.58
C LEU A 29 -37.98 3.53 -13.20
N PHE A 30 -38.87 4.00 -12.31
CA PHE A 30 -38.51 4.28 -10.92
C PHE A 30 -38.09 3.03 -10.19
N GLY A 31 -38.84 1.92 -10.32
CA GLY A 31 -38.45 0.61 -9.74
C GLY A 31 -37.09 0.10 -10.23
N LEU A 32 -36.87 0.17 -11.54
CA LEU A 32 -35.56 -0.18 -12.14
C LEU A 32 -34.42 0.69 -11.58
N SER A 33 -34.64 2.00 -11.50
CA SER A 33 -33.65 2.93 -10.97
C SER A 33 -33.35 2.65 -9.49
N ALA A 34 -34.36 2.30 -8.71
CA ALA A 34 -34.19 1.95 -7.29
C ALA A 34 -33.32 0.68 -7.12
N VAL A 35 -33.55 -0.34 -7.95
CA VAL A 35 -32.72 -1.58 -7.96
C VAL A 35 -31.26 -1.24 -8.25
N PHE A 36 -30.99 -0.48 -9.31
CA PHE A 36 -29.61 -0.09 -9.65
C PHE A 36 -28.93 0.74 -8.56
N LEU A 37 -29.66 1.60 -7.87
CA LEU A 37 -29.12 2.38 -6.75
C LEU A 37 -28.75 1.47 -5.57
N VAL A 38 -29.58 0.49 -5.25
CA VAL A 38 -29.32 -0.46 -4.17
C VAL A 38 -28.13 -1.34 -4.50
N ASP A 39 -28.07 -1.89 -5.72
CA ASP A 39 -26.94 -2.70 -6.17
C ASP A 39 -25.62 -1.89 -6.19
N GLY A 40 -25.66 -0.65 -6.68
CA GLY A 40 -24.50 0.25 -6.66
C GLY A 40 -24.01 0.55 -5.25
N ALA A 41 -24.91 0.76 -4.29
CA ALA A 41 -24.56 0.98 -2.88
C ALA A 41 -23.94 -0.28 -2.26
N PHE A 42 -24.45 -1.47 -2.60
CA PHE A 42 -23.92 -2.74 -2.10
C PHE A 42 -22.50 -3.02 -2.63
N VAL A 43 -22.29 -2.83 -3.92
CA VAL A 43 -20.95 -2.97 -4.54
C VAL A 43 -19.96 -1.98 -3.94
N SER A 44 -20.38 -0.72 -3.74
CA SER A 44 -19.53 0.30 -3.10
C SER A 44 -19.16 -0.07 -1.66
N SER A 45 -20.12 -0.56 -0.88
CA SER A 45 -19.88 -1.00 0.50
C SER A 45 -18.90 -2.17 0.56
N LYS A 46 -19.02 -3.13 -0.36
CA LYS A 46 -18.08 -4.26 -0.47
C LYS A 46 -16.67 -3.78 -0.82
N ALA A 47 -16.55 -2.87 -1.79
CA ALA A 47 -15.25 -2.30 -2.18
C ALA A 47 -14.57 -1.57 -1.02
N ILE A 48 -15.32 -0.79 -0.22
CA ILE A 48 -14.80 -0.09 0.96
C ILE A 48 -14.28 -1.09 2.01
N ARG A 49 -14.99 -2.19 2.25
CA ARG A 49 -14.53 -3.23 3.19
C ARG A 49 -13.21 -3.84 2.74
N VAL A 50 -13.14 -4.29 1.49
CA VAL A 50 -11.89 -4.87 0.94
C VAL A 50 -10.71 -3.90 1.04
N MET A 51 -10.94 -2.61 0.75
CA MET A 51 -9.90 -1.58 0.90
C MET A 51 -9.48 -1.39 2.36
N LYS A 52 -10.41 -1.46 3.30
CA LYS A 52 -10.14 -1.34 4.73
C LYS A 52 -9.30 -2.52 5.21
N ASP A 53 -9.72 -3.75 4.89
CA ASP A 53 -9.04 -4.97 5.29
C ASP A 53 -7.60 -5.01 4.75
N THR A 54 -7.40 -4.64 3.49
CA THR A 54 -6.07 -4.50 2.88
C THR A 54 -5.21 -3.45 3.60
N ARG A 55 -5.80 -2.33 3.98
CA ARG A 55 -5.07 -1.26 4.69
C ARG A 55 -4.66 -1.66 6.09
N GLU A 56 -5.51 -2.35 6.83
CA GLU A 56 -5.21 -2.87 8.16
C GLU A 56 -4.09 -3.90 8.09
N MET A 57 -4.14 -4.82 7.13
CA MET A 57 -3.05 -5.76 6.86
C MET A 57 -1.71 -5.06 6.56
N GLU A 58 -1.70 -4.07 5.67
CA GLU A 58 -0.47 -3.33 5.35
C GLU A 58 0.08 -2.55 6.57
N GLN A 59 -0.78 -2.04 7.43
CA GLN A 59 -0.37 -1.39 8.68
C GLN A 59 0.29 -2.38 9.65
N ASP A 60 -0.27 -3.58 9.81
CA ASP A 60 0.31 -4.63 10.62
C ASP A 60 1.68 -5.07 10.09
N LEU A 61 1.81 -5.28 8.79
CA LEU A 61 3.09 -5.63 8.17
C LEU A 61 4.14 -4.51 8.34
N LEU A 62 3.74 -3.24 8.26
CA LEU A 62 4.64 -2.12 8.54
C LEU A 62 5.08 -2.08 10.01
N TRP A 63 4.15 -2.35 10.92
CA TRP A 63 4.45 -2.42 12.35
C TRP A 63 5.42 -3.58 12.66
N VAL A 64 5.16 -4.78 12.15
CA VAL A 64 6.04 -5.95 12.29
C VAL A 64 7.45 -5.63 11.78
N ARG A 65 7.55 -5.02 10.58
CA ARG A 65 8.85 -4.57 10.05
C ARG A 65 9.57 -3.60 10.98
N SER A 66 8.85 -2.64 11.56
CA SER A 66 9.46 -1.67 12.46
C SER A 66 10.01 -2.35 13.71
N GLN A 67 9.28 -3.32 14.27
CA GLN A 67 9.72 -4.10 15.42
C GLN A 67 10.97 -4.91 15.13
N ILE A 68 11.00 -5.61 13.99
CA ILE A 68 12.18 -6.39 13.56
C ILE A 68 13.42 -5.49 13.42
N PHE A 69 13.28 -4.32 12.81
CA PHE A 69 14.42 -3.42 12.57
C PHE A 69 14.80 -2.52 13.75
N GLU A 70 14.02 -2.52 14.83
CA GLU A 70 14.47 -1.99 16.12
C GLU A 70 15.54 -2.86 16.76
N GLU A 71 15.59 -4.16 16.45
CA GLU A 71 16.68 -5.02 16.90
C GLU A 71 18.01 -4.57 16.29
N ALA A 72 18.98 -4.36 17.15
CA ALA A 72 20.31 -3.90 16.77
C ALA A 72 21.32 -5.03 16.61
N ASP A 73 21.00 -6.19 17.17
CA ASP A 73 21.85 -7.36 17.18
C ASP A 73 21.75 -8.14 15.87
N TYR A 74 22.90 -8.39 15.23
CA TYR A 74 22.98 -9.12 13.98
C TYR A 74 22.52 -10.57 14.14
N GLU A 75 23.02 -11.26 15.19
CA GLU A 75 22.73 -12.70 15.40
C GLU A 75 21.23 -12.95 15.55
N LYS A 76 20.54 -12.10 16.29
CA LYS A 76 19.09 -12.21 16.47
C LYS A 76 18.30 -11.95 15.18
N LEU A 77 18.80 -11.04 14.34
CA LEU A 77 18.16 -10.80 13.05
C LEU A 77 18.39 -11.96 12.08
N GLU A 78 19.56 -12.60 12.15
CA GLU A 78 19.87 -13.77 11.31
C GLU A 78 19.09 -15.01 11.72
N GLU A 79 18.85 -15.19 13.04
CA GLU A 79 18.07 -16.32 13.55
C GLU A 79 16.62 -16.30 13.08
N GLY A 80 16.07 -15.11 12.78
CA GLY A 80 14.65 -14.97 12.48
C GLY A 80 13.77 -15.10 13.72
N GLY A 81 12.48 -15.24 13.54
CA GLY A 81 11.53 -15.41 14.65
C GLY A 81 10.07 -15.23 14.26
N ASP A 82 9.24 -15.05 15.27
CA ASP A 82 7.81 -14.84 15.11
C ASP A 82 7.37 -13.61 15.88
N ILE A 83 6.39 -12.91 15.36
CA ILE A 83 5.77 -11.72 15.98
C ILE A 83 4.27 -11.84 15.85
N GLN A 84 3.55 -11.65 16.98
CA GLN A 84 2.10 -11.61 16.97
C GLN A 84 1.61 -10.23 16.56
N ALA A 85 0.97 -10.13 15.41
CA ALA A 85 0.29 -8.93 14.93
C ALA A 85 -1.21 -8.98 15.24
N LEU A 86 -1.86 -7.81 15.36
CA LEU A 86 -3.24 -7.73 15.83
C LEU A 86 -4.26 -8.22 14.79
N GLY A 87 -4.06 -7.89 13.54
CA GLY A 87 -5.00 -8.21 12.46
C GLY A 87 -4.65 -9.49 11.71
N ILE A 88 -3.39 -9.67 11.37
CA ILE A 88 -2.93 -10.80 10.53
C ILE A 88 -2.47 -12.02 11.33
N GLY A 89 -2.49 -11.95 12.67
CA GLY A 89 -2.12 -13.05 13.52
C GLY A 89 -0.62 -13.25 13.67
N GLU A 90 -0.17 -14.50 13.72
CA GLU A 90 1.25 -14.84 13.82
C GLU A 90 1.97 -14.58 12.49
N VAL A 91 3.08 -13.85 12.57
CA VAL A 91 3.94 -13.54 11.43
C VAL A 91 5.32 -14.12 11.69
N LYS A 92 5.71 -15.10 10.89
CA LYS A 92 7.07 -15.64 10.87
C LYS A 92 7.93 -14.76 9.98
N TRP A 93 9.16 -14.54 10.40
CA TRP A 93 10.08 -13.72 9.63
C TRP A 93 11.48 -14.33 9.56
N GLU A 94 12.10 -14.12 8.41
CA GLU A 94 13.48 -14.51 8.12
C GLU A 94 14.21 -13.36 7.46
N THR A 95 15.51 -13.22 7.72
CA THR A 95 16.35 -12.22 7.08
C THR A 95 17.55 -12.85 6.39
N GLU A 96 17.90 -12.28 5.23
CA GLU A 96 19.16 -12.49 4.54
C GLU A 96 19.91 -11.16 4.56
N ILE A 97 21.13 -11.16 5.13
CA ILE A 97 21.92 -9.95 5.33
C ILE A 97 23.21 -10.04 4.52
N GLU A 98 23.39 -9.11 3.61
CA GLU A 98 24.57 -9.01 2.75
C GLU A 98 25.29 -7.67 2.96
N MET A 99 26.61 -7.67 3.07
CA MET A 99 27.38 -6.43 3.08
C MET A 99 27.43 -5.82 1.68
N THR A 100 27.33 -4.50 1.59
CA THR A 100 27.45 -3.77 0.32
C THR A 100 28.88 -3.25 0.12
N GLU A 101 29.17 -2.68 -1.07
CA GLU A 101 30.44 -1.99 -1.34
C GLU A 101 30.63 -0.70 -0.51
N VAL A 102 29.59 -0.27 0.19
CA VAL A 102 29.62 0.87 1.08
C VAL A 102 29.85 0.40 2.51
N LEU A 103 30.87 0.96 3.16
CA LEU A 103 31.26 0.60 4.51
C LEU A 103 30.08 0.73 5.49
N ASP A 104 29.87 -0.32 6.28
CA ASP A 104 28.82 -0.41 7.30
C ASP A 104 27.38 -0.26 6.77
N LEU A 105 27.19 -0.38 5.48
CA LEU A 105 25.88 -0.42 4.83
C LEU A 105 25.56 -1.85 4.38
N TYR A 106 24.45 -2.38 4.86
CA TYR A 106 24.00 -3.75 4.61
C TYR A 106 22.72 -3.76 3.82
N LYS A 107 22.64 -4.69 2.88
CA LYS A 107 21.42 -5.00 2.16
C LYS A 107 20.72 -6.13 2.92
N VAL A 108 19.53 -5.85 3.41
CA VAL A 108 18.72 -6.80 4.16
C VAL A 108 17.51 -7.15 3.32
N ARG A 109 17.34 -8.45 3.07
CA ARG A 109 16.12 -9.03 2.52
C ARG A 109 15.32 -9.59 3.69
N LEU A 110 14.13 -9.10 3.89
CA LEU A 110 13.20 -9.57 4.91
C LEU A 110 12.05 -10.31 4.23
N THR A 111 11.84 -11.55 4.64
CA THR A 111 10.69 -12.37 4.27
C THR A 111 9.76 -12.47 5.46
N LEU A 112 8.49 -12.12 5.25
CA LEU A 112 7.41 -12.23 6.23
C LEU A 112 6.41 -13.25 5.71
N GLU A 113 6.10 -14.27 6.51
CA GLU A 113 5.07 -15.26 6.25
C GLU A 113 3.96 -15.10 7.30
N TYR A 114 2.72 -15.05 6.87
CA TYR A 114 1.56 -14.91 7.77
C TYR A 114 0.46 -15.88 7.36
N ASP A 115 -0.20 -16.43 8.37
CA ASP A 115 -1.26 -17.44 8.19
C ASP A 115 -2.59 -16.83 7.74
N GLY A 116 -2.70 -15.52 7.79
CA GLY A 116 -3.92 -14.79 7.45
C GLY A 116 -4.93 -14.76 8.59
N ASN A 117 -6.13 -14.25 8.31
CA ASN A 117 -7.21 -14.14 9.28
C ASN A 117 -8.57 -14.23 8.58
N ASP A 118 -9.30 -15.31 8.85
CA ASP A 118 -10.61 -15.54 8.25
C ASP A 118 -11.65 -14.48 8.64
N GLU A 119 -11.57 -13.92 9.86
CA GLU A 119 -12.48 -12.87 10.32
C GLU A 119 -12.31 -11.56 9.54
N MET A 120 -11.08 -11.28 9.10
CA MET A 120 -10.72 -10.12 8.28
C MET A 120 -10.65 -10.45 6.79
N ASN A 121 -10.98 -11.68 6.40
CA ASN A 121 -10.88 -12.16 5.02
C ASN A 121 -9.48 -11.91 4.41
N ILE A 122 -8.44 -12.11 5.24
CA ILE A 122 -7.03 -12.02 4.85
C ILE A 122 -6.54 -13.44 4.59
N GLU A 123 -6.13 -13.70 3.37
CA GLU A 123 -5.55 -15.00 2.96
C GLU A 123 -4.10 -15.12 3.47
N PRO A 124 -3.63 -16.36 3.75
CA PRO A 124 -2.22 -16.60 4.07
C PRO A 124 -1.33 -16.12 2.93
N GLY A 125 -0.14 -15.63 3.27
CA GLY A 125 0.74 -15.10 2.24
C GLY A 125 2.16 -14.85 2.70
N THR A 126 3.00 -14.47 1.73
CA THR A 126 4.39 -14.14 1.94
C THR A 126 4.69 -12.75 1.39
N ARG A 127 5.40 -11.94 2.16
CA ARG A 127 5.86 -10.62 1.73
C ARG A 127 7.38 -10.55 1.81
N ILE A 128 8.01 -10.20 0.70
CA ILE A 128 9.46 -9.98 0.62
C ILE A 128 9.72 -8.50 0.46
N SER A 129 10.60 -7.97 1.29
CA SER A 129 11.05 -6.58 1.20
C SER A 129 12.58 -6.50 1.26
N GLN A 130 13.15 -5.55 0.53
CA GLN A 130 14.58 -5.28 0.55
C GLN A 130 14.81 -3.86 1.03
N MET A 131 15.83 -3.69 1.86
CA MET A 131 16.23 -2.37 2.34
C MET A 131 17.72 -2.28 2.58
N LEU A 132 18.21 -1.07 2.72
CA LEU A 132 19.58 -0.77 3.08
C LEU A 132 19.60 -0.26 4.51
N LEU A 133 20.36 -0.94 5.37
CA LEU A 133 20.55 -0.56 6.78
C LEU A 133 21.99 -0.13 7.03
N TYR A 134 22.15 1.05 7.64
CA TYR A 134 23.46 1.49 8.11
C TYR A 134 23.66 1.03 9.56
N ARG A 135 24.53 0.03 9.75
CA ARG A 135 24.76 -0.64 11.05
C ARG A 135 26.27 -0.83 11.32
N PRO A 136 26.96 0.18 11.82
CA PRO A 136 28.42 0.10 12.07
C PRO A 136 28.81 -0.99 13.07
N THR A 137 27.92 -1.38 13.96
CA THR A 137 28.14 -2.42 14.98
C THR A 137 28.31 -3.81 14.35
N TRP A 138 27.60 -4.11 13.26
CA TRP A 138 27.64 -5.40 12.59
C TRP A 138 28.97 -5.68 11.92
N GLY A 139 29.71 -4.65 11.51
CA GLY A 139 31.03 -4.79 10.91
C GLY A 139 32.10 -5.36 11.84
N LYS A 140 31.77 -5.58 13.12
CA LYS A 140 32.62 -6.27 14.09
C LYS A 140 32.38 -7.78 14.13
N HIS A 141 31.25 -8.23 13.56
CA HIS A 141 30.93 -9.65 13.50
C HIS A 141 31.91 -10.39 12.59
N SER A 142 32.16 -11.67 12.91
CA SER A 142 33.14 -12.51 12.17
C SER A 142 32.86 -12.57 10.67
N ASP A 143 31.61 -12.62 10.29
CA ASP A 143 31.16 -12.78 8.90
C ASP A 143 31.49 -11.57 8.03
N PHE A 144 31.54 -10.39 8.63
CA PHE A 144 31.78 -9.14 7.91
C PHE A 144 33.15 -8.52 8.16
N ALA A 145 33.86 -8.94 9.21
CA ALA A 145 35.11 -8.30 9.63
C ALA A 145 36.17 -8.30 8.52
N THR A 146 36.30 -9.40 7.78
CA THR A 146 37.30 -9.51 6.72
C THR A 146 36.97 -8.58 5.56
N GLU A 147 35.73 -8.62 5.08
CA GLU A 147 35.30 -7.79 3.95
C GLU A 147 35.30 -6.30 4.32
N ARG A 148 34.89 -5.97 5.54
CA ARG A 148 34.96 -4.62 6.06
C ARG A 148 36.39 -4.08 6.08
N ASN A 149 37.36 -4.88 6.53
CA ASN A 149 38.76 -4.47 6.54
C ASN A 149 39.29 -4.25 5.11
N ARG A 150 38.96 -5.11 4.16
CA ARG A 150 39.28 -4.95 2.74
C ARG A 150 38.73 -3.63 2.19
N LEU A 151 37.41 -3.34 2.41
CA LEU A 151 36.82 -2.09 1.97
C LEU A 151 37.45 -0.85 2.61
N MET A 152 37.88 -0.95 3.85
CA MET A 152 38.59 0.16 4.52
C MET A 152 39.96 0.40 3.91
N GLU A 153 40.70 -0.65 3.55
CA GLU A 153 42.00 -0.54 2.92
C GLU A 153 41.89 0.07 1.52
N ASP A 154 40.98 -0.44 0.70
CA ASP A 154 40.68 0.10 -0.64
C ASP A 154 40.34 1.59 -0.61
N LYS A 155 39.52 2.01 0.35
CA LYS A 155 39.18 3.43 0.54
C LYS A 155 40.38 4.28 0.96
N ARG A 156 41.22 3.78 1.84
CA ARG A 156 42.45 4.48 2.24
C ARG A 156 43.40 4.69 1.06
N ASP A 157 43.55 3.66 0.23
CA ASP A 157 44.43 3.74 -0.94
C ASP A 157 43.87 4.72 -1.97
N LYS A 158 42.59 4.69 -2.23
CA LYS A 158 41.92 5.66 -3.11
C LYS A 158 42.07 7.12 -2.62
N ILE A 159 41.96 7.34 -1.32
CA ILE A 159 42.18 8.67 -0.72
C ILE A 159 43.64 9.11 -0.90
N ARG A 160 44.61 8.22 -0.67
CA ARG A 160 46.04 8.52 -0.89
C ARG A 160 46.35 8.87 -2.34
N GLU A 161 45.73 8.17 -3.28
CA GLU A 161 45.88 8.43 -4.70
C GLU A 161 45.31 9.82 -5.07
N MET A 162 44.10 10.14 -4.67
CA MET A 162 43.54 11.46 -4.87
C MET A 162 44.36 12.60 -4.25
N GLN A 163 44.94 12.37 -3.09
CA GLN A 163 45.84 13.35 -2.46
C GLN A 163 47.15 13.56 -3.24
N ARG A 164 47.70 12.49 -3.83
CA ARG A 164 48.89 12.58 -4.71
C ARG A 164 48.58 13.35 -5.98
N GLU A 165 47.43 13.11 -6.59
CA GLU A 165 47.00 13.82 -7.80
C GLU A 165 46.83 15.31 -7.55
N ARG A 166 46.18 15.71 -6.42
CA ARG A 166 46.04 17.14 -6.04
C ARG A 166 47.37 17.86 -5.81
N LYS A 167 48.40 17.14 -5.35
CA LYS A 167 49.75 17.71 -5.14
C LYS A 167 50.56 17.85 -6.43
N ARG A 168 50.10 17.24 -7.53
CA ARG A 168 50.75 17.30 -8.85
C ARG A 168 50.18 18.39 -9.74
N GLN A 169 49.04 18.93 -9.38
CA GLN A 169 48.40 20.12 -9.99
C GLN A 169 48.85 21.41 -9.29
#